data_31b4c499659e76470b1cfa68e99b6dd4
#
_entry.id   31b4c499659e76470b1cfa68e99b6dd4
#
_cell.length_a   1.000
_cell.length_b   1.000
_cell.length_c   1.000
_cell.angle_alpha   90.00
_cell.angle_beta   90.00
_cell.angle_gamma   90.00
#
_symmetry.space_group_name_H-M   'P 1'
#
loop_
_entity.id
_entity.type
_entity.pdbx_description
1 polymer ?
#
loop_
_entity_poly.entity_id
_entity_poly.type
_entity_poly.pdbx_seq_one_letter_code
_entity_poly.pdbx_strand_id
1 'polypeptide(L)'
;MVLSDRSIRELIGSGKLRIDPFDPTSIQPSSIDLRLEHRFRVFATTRHALIDPRTEQPGLTELVTVAEDQPFVLQPGEFCLGNTYEELQLPDNVVGRLEGKSSLGRLGLVIHSTAGYVDPGFRGRLTLELSNAAGMPILLYPGMKIGQLSLLQMTTAADRPYGSGDLGSKYQGQDEPTASRSHLDFRTGS
;
A
#
# COMPACT_ATOMS: atom_id res chain seq x y z
N MET A 1 -9.87 5.77 -18.19
CA MET A 1 -10.72 6.84 -17.59
C MET A 1 -10.76 6.66 -16.09
N VAL A 2 -10.69 7.75 -15.34
CA VAL A 2 -10.85 7.70 -13.87
C VAL A 2 -12.31 7.42 -13.54
N LEU A 3 -12.56 6.51 -12.60
CA LEU A 3 -13.91 6.16 -12.16
C LEU A 3 -14.45 7.22 -11.19
N SER A 4 -15.72 7.61 -11.39
CA SER A 4 -16.45 8.45 -10.45
C SER A 4 -16.93 7.65 -9.25
N ASP A 5 -17.38 8.35 -8.21
CA ASP A 5 -18.00 7.78 -7.02
C ASP A 5 -19.18 6.85 -7.37
N ARG A 6 -19.98 7.18 -8.38
CA ARG A 6 -21.06 6.32 -8.87
C ARG A 6 -20.53 4.98 -9.41
N SER A 7 -19.56 5.03 -10.33
CA SER A 7 -18.97 3.83 -10.92
C SER A 7 -18.26 2.97 -9.89
N ILE A 8 -17.63 3.60 -8.89
CA ILE A 8 -17.01 2.90 -7.75
C ILE A 8 -18.08 2.13 -6.96
N ARG A 9 -19.21 2.77 -6.61
CA ARG A 9 -20.32 2.08 -5.91
C ARG A 9 -20.91 0.94 -6.71
N GLU A 10 -21.04 1.11 -8.04
CA GLU A 10 -21.53 0.06 -8.94
C GLU A 10 -20.60 -1.17 -8.97
N LEU A 11 -19.27 -0.94 -9.01
CA LEU A 11 -18.30 -2.03 -8.97
C LEU A 11 -18.31 -2.76 -7.63
N ILE A 12 -18.42 -2.04 -6.52
CA ILE A 12 -18.53 -2.66 -5.18
C ILE A 12 -19.86 -3.41 -5.05
N GLY A 13 -20.98 -2.80 -5.45
CA GLY A 13 -22.31 -3.41 -5.38
C GLY A 13 -22.45 -4.67 -6.24
N SER A 14 -21.73 -4.75 -7.36
CA SER A 14 -21.68 -5.95 -8.20
C SER A 14 -20.66 -7.00 -7.73
N GLY A 15 -19.90 -6.73 -6.67
CA GLY A 15 -18.87 -7.63 -6.14
C GLY A 15 -17.61 -7.73 -7.02
N LYS A 16 -17.47 -6.91 -8.06
CA LYS A 16 -16.28 -6.88 -8.94
C LYS A 16 -15.09 -6.22 -8.26
N LEU A 17 -15.35 -5.18 -7.47
CA LEU A 17 -14.36 -4.55 -6.59
C LEU A 17 -14.71 -4.91 -5.15
N ARG A 18 -13.76 -5.45 -4.41
CA ARG A 18 -13.94 -5.72 -2.98
C ARG A 18 -12.98 -4.86 -2.15
N ILE A 19 -13.52 -4.30 -1.07
CA ILE A 19 -12.81 -3.54 -0.05
C ILE A 19 -13.34 -4.05 1.29
N ASP A 20 -12.47 -4.52 2.17
CA ASP A 20 -12.87 -5.15 3.42
C ASP A 20 -11.97 -4.68 4.59
N PRO A 21 -12.51 -4.06 5.64
CA PRO A 21 -13.92 -3.65 5.78
C PRO A 21 -14.26 -2.43 4.92
N PHE A 22 -15.46 -2.40 4.35
CA PHE A 22 -15.92 -1.29 3.54
C PHE A 22 -16.74 -0.29 4.36
N ASP A 23 -16.36 0.97 4.29
CA ASP A 23 -17.11 2.11 4.81
C ASP A 23 -17.62 2.96 3.64
N PRO A 24 -18.96 3.05 3.42
CA PRO A 24 -19.51 3.87 2.34
C PRO A 24 -19.13 5.35 2.40
N THR A 25 -18.77 5.88 3.58
CA THR A 25 -18.34 7.27 3.78
C THR A 25 -16.90 7.53 3.30
N SER A 26 -16.14 6.47 3.00
CA SER A 26 -14.80 6.59 2.46
C SER A 26 -14.78 6.99 0.98
N ILE A 27 -15.91 6.83 0.25
CA ILE A 27 -15.99 7.16 -1.16
C ILE A 27 -15.95 8.67 -1.37
N GLN A 28 -14.98 9.11 -2.16
CA GLN A 28 -14.76 10.49 -2.60
C GLN A 28 -15.18 10.62 -4.08
N PRO A 29 -15.28 11.84 -4.68
CA PRO A 29 -15.76 12.01 -6.05
C PRO A 29 -15.06 11.18 -7.12
N SER A 30 -13.77 10.80 -6.92
CA SER A 30 -12.96 10.03 -7.88
C SER A 30 -11.98 9.07 -7.22
N SER A 31 -12.17 8.75 -5.94
CA SER A 31 -11.27 7.88 -5.16
C SER A 31 -11.98 7.30 -3.95
N ILE A 32 -11.27 6.45 -3.23
CA ILE A 32 -11.68 5.86 -1.95
C ILE A 32 -10.60 6.18 -0.94
N ASP A 33 -10.98 6.74 0.21
CA ASP A 33 -10.07 6.93 1.34
C ASP A 33 -9.70 5.57 1.94
N LEU A 34 -8.41 5.38 2.22
CA LEU A 34 -7.87 4.21 2.88
C LEU A 34 -7.30 4.60 4.23
N ARG A 35 -7.44 3.70 5.21
CA ARG A 35 -6.99 3.90 6.58
C ARG A 35 -5.67 3.19 6.83
N LEU A 36 -4.94 3.67 7.84
CA LEU A 36 -3.70 3.09 8.31
C LEU A 36 -3.98 1.94 9.29
N GLU A 37 -3.30 0.84 9.11
CA GLU A 37 -3.31 -0.30 10.02
C GLU A 37 -2.31 -0.06 11.18
N HIS A 38 -2.28 -0.91 12.21
CA HIS A 38 -1.49 -0.74 13.44
C HIS A 38 -0.10 -1.41 13.41
N ARG A 39 0.25 -2.10 12.32
CA ARG A 39 1.55 -2.77 12.14
C ARG A 39 2.47 -1.96 11.23
N PHE A 40 3.74 -1.90 11.62
CA PHE A 40 4.78 -1.16 10.91
C PHE A 40 6.03 -2.04 10.78
N ARG A 41 6.80 -1.84 9.71
CA ARG A 41 8.12 -2.42 9.56
C ARG A 41 9.18 -1.32 9.58
N VAL A 42 10.06 -1.38 10.56
CA VAL A 42 11.18 -0.45 10.74
C VAL A 42 12.48 -1.09 10.31
N PHE A 43 13.41 -0.28 9.79
CA PHE A 43 14.71 -0.77 9.37
C PHE A 43 15.65 -0.98 10.55
N ALA A 44 16.26 -2.16 10.65
CA ALA A 44 17.23 -2.53 11.68
C ALA A 44 18.62 -2.02 11.32
N THR A 45 18.82 -0.69 11.36
CA THR A 45 20.03 -0.01 10.92
C THR A 45 21.31 -0.42 11.67
N THR A 46 21.16 -1.03 12.83
CA THR A 46 22.31 -1.53 13.63
C THR A 46 22.80 -2.91 13.20
N ARG A 47 22.01 -3.65 12.42
CA ARG A 47 22.35 -5.04 12.02
C ARG A 47 22.91 -5.14 10.61
N HIS A 48 22.62 -4.17 9.75
CA HIS A 48 23.03 -4.19 8.35
C HIS A 48 23.73 -2.87 8.00
N ALA A 49 24.92 -2.98 7.41
CA ALA A 49 25.71 -1.82 6.99
C ALA A 49 25.23 -1.24 5.64
N LEU A 50 24.54 -2.03 4.84
CA LEU A 50 24.05 -1.64 3.51
C LEU A 50 22.82 -2.46 3.10
N ILE A 51 22.10 -1.95 2.13
CA ILE A 51 21.00 -2.68 1.47
C ILE A 51 21.49 -3.13 0.09
N ASP A 52 21.53 -4.45 -0.15
CA ASP A 52 21.79 -5.01 -1.48
C ASP A 52 20.48 -5.61 -2.03
N PRO A 53 19.83 -4.99 -3.03
CA PRO A 53 18.57 -5.45 -3.58
C PRO A 53 18.64 -6.82 -4.28
N ARG A 54 19.87 -7.31 -4.58
CA ARG A 54 20.09 -8.62 -5.24
C ARG A 54 20.07 -9.78 -4.27
N THR A 55 20.22 -9.53 -2.99
CA THR A 55 20.33 -10.56 -1.96
C THR A 55 19.15 -10.48 -1.00
N GLU A 56 18.71 -11.64 -0.54
CA GLU A 56 17.80 -11.69 0.59
C GLU A 56 18.55 -11.30 1.87
N GLN A 57 18.03 -10.31 2.59
CA GLN A 57 18.65 -9.81 3.83
C GLN A 57 17.72 -10.07 5.03
N PRO A 58 17.76 -11.26 5.63
CA PRO A 58 16.94 -11.59 6.80
C PRO A 58 17.21 -10.61 7.94
N GLY A 59 16.17 -10.12 8.59
CA GLY A 59 16.28 -9.17 9.70
C GLY A 59 16.66 -7.74 9.29
N LEU A 60 16.62 -7.39 7.99
CA LEU A 60 16.78 -6.01 7.52
C LEU A 60 15.68 -5.09 8.08
N THR A 61 14.49 -5.62 8.26
CA THR A 61 13.36 -4.90 8.87
C THR A 61 12.75 -5.72 10.00
N GLU A 62 12.23 -5.03 11.01
CA GLU A 62 11.53 -5.62 12.17
C GLU A 62 10.07 -5.18 12.17
N LEU A 63 9.16 -6.11 12.49
CA LEU A 63 7.74 -5.80 12.64
C LEU A 63 7.50 -5.18 14.02
N VAL A 64 6.87 -4.03 14.04
CA VAL A 64 6.44 -3.30 15.24
C VAL A 64 4.93 -3.18 15.20
N THR A 65 4.27 -3.53 16.29
CA THR A 65 2.82 -3.39 16.46
C THR A 65 2.55 -2.35 17.54
N VAL A 66 1.74 -1.36 17.24
CA VAL A 66 1.27 -0.37 18.22
C VAL A 66 -0.14 -0.72 18.69
N ALA A 67 -0.50 -0.33 19.89
CA ALA A 67 -1.88 -0.49 20.37
C ALA A 67 -2.81 0.45 19.57
N GLU A 68 -4.09 0.09 19.47
CA GLU A 68 -5.06 0.85 18.65
C GLU A 68 -5.23 2.32 19.10
N ASP A 69 -5.01 2.58 20.38
CA ASP A 69 -5.10 3.92 20.99
C ASP A 69 -3.75 4.66 21.07
N GLN A 70 -2.67 4.04 20.60
CA GLN A 70 -1.32 4.60 20.62
C GLN A 70 -0.83 4.94 19.21
N PRO A 71 -0.16 6.09 19.02
CA PRO A 71 0.43 6.42 17.73
C PRO A 71 1.77 5.73 17.52
N PHE A 72 2.07 5.38 16.27
CA PHE A 72 3.44 5.19 15.83
C PHE A 72 4.09 6.57 15.62
N VAL A 73 5.30 6.78 16.14
CA VAL A 73 6.04 8.05 16.03
C VAL A 73 7.05 7.95 14.90
N LEU A 74 6.78 8.62 13.77
CA LEU A 74 7.69 8.68 12.63
C LEU A 74 8.63 9.88 12.78
N GLN A 75 9.92 9.62 13.04
CA GLN A 75 10.91 10.67 13.25
C GLN A 75 11.25 11.42 11.96
N PRO A 76 11.79 12.67 12.04
CA PRO A 76 12.29 13.39 10.87
C PRO A 76 13.31 12.58 10.07
N GLY A 77 13.09 12.46 8.75
CA GLY A 77 13.95 11.69 7.85
C GLY A 77 13.84 10.17 7.97
N GLU A 78 12.99 9.67 8.84
CA GLU A 78 12.74 8.23 8.98
C GLU A 78 11.89 7.70 7.83
N PHE A 79 12.17 6.45 7.46
CA PHE A 79 11.40 5.66 6.51
C PHE A 79 10.99 4.34 7.16
N CYS A 80 9.70 4.00 7.02
CA CYS A 80 9.19 2.71 7.47
C CYS A 80 8.10 2.20 6.51
N LEU A 81 7.76 0.92 6.61
CA LEU A 81 6.61 0.36 5.90
C LEU A 81 5.42 0.27 6.86
N GLY A 82 4.28 0.71 6.39
CA GLY A 82 2.97 0.45 6.98
C GLY A 82 2.10 -0.32 6.00
N ASN A 83 0.83 -0.51 6.31
CA ASN A 83 -0.14 -1.05 5.37
C ASN A 83 -1.53 -0.44 5.56
N THR A 84 -2.36 -0.63 4.56
CA THR A 84 -3.76 -0.23 4.64
C THR A 84 -4.52 -1.13 5.61
N TYR A 85 -5.48 -0.55 6.32
CA TYR A 85 -6.42 -1.29 7.16
C TYR A 85 -7.35 -2.15 6.30
N GLU A 86 -7.69 -1.66 5.12
CA GLU A 86 -8.54 -2.35 4.17
C GLU A 86 -7.76 -3.39 3.34
N GLU A 87 -8.32 -4.59 3.20
CA GLU A 87 -7.97 -5.53 2.15
C GLU A 87 -8.69 -5.14 0.87
N LEU A 88 -7.99 -5.15 -0.25
CA LEU A 88 -8.50 -4.81 -1.56
C LEU A 88 -8.51 -6.04 -2.46
N GLN A 89 -9.49 -6.12 -3.36
CA GLN A 89 -9.47 -7.04 -4.49
C GLN A 89 -9.94 -6.30 -5.73
N LEU A 90 -9.03 -6.08 -6.66
CA LEU A 90 -9.28 -5.39 -7.91
C LEU A 90 -9.71 -6.38 -9.01
N PRO A 91 -10.65 -6.02 -9.89
CA PRO A 91 -10.95 -6.81 -11.09
C PRO A 91 -9.79 -6.71 -12.09
N ASP A 92 -9.81 -7.57 -13.10
CA ASP A 92 -8.78 -7.70 -14.13
C ASP A 92 -8.74 -6.54 -15.14
N ASN A 93 -9.69 -5.63 -15.09
CA ASN A 93 -9.84 -4.50 -16.01
C ASN A 93 -9.79 -3.12 -15.32
N VAL A 94 -9.41 -3.06 -14.05
CA VAL A 94 -9.27 -1.82 -13.30
C VAL A 94 -7.91 -1.74 -12.62
N VAL A 95 -7.23 -0.62 -12.85
CA VAL A 95 -5.98 -0.26 -12.15
C VAL A 95 -6.32 0.63 -10.96
N GLY A 96 -5.73 0.37 -9.81
CA GLY A 96 -5.70 1.28 -8.69
C GLY A 96 -4.49 2.22 -8.77
N ARG A 97 -4.66 3.46 -8.31
CA ARG A 97 -3.56 4.40 -8.10
C ARG A 97 -3.63 4.97 -6.70
N LEU A 98 -2.65 4.58 -5.90
CA LEU A 98 -2.50 5.07 -4.53
C LEU A 98 -1.91 6.47 -4.53
N GLU A 99 -2.53 7.37 -3.80
CA GLU A 99 -2.08 8.75 -3.61
C GLU A 99 -2.17 9.13 -2.12
N GLY A 100 -1.30 10.04 -1.69
CA GLY A 100 -1.38 10.62 -0.36
C GLY A 100 -2.57 11.56 -0.19
N LYS A 101 -2.96 11.81 1.04
CA LYS A 101 -3.92 12.87 1.36
C LYS A 101 -3.22 14.21 1.41
N SER A 102 -3.74 15.20 0.68
CA SER A 102 -3.12 16.53 0.59
C SER A 102 -2.94 17.22 1.96
N SER A 103 -3.83 16.95 2.91
CA SER A 103 -3.73 17.47 4.29
C SER A 103 -2.51 16.92 5.03
N LEU A 104 -2.17 15.64 4.82
CA LEU A 104 -1.00 15.00 5.42
C LEU A 104 0.29 15.33 4.67
N GLY A 105 0.22 15.42 3.33
CA GLY A 105 1.35 15.85 2.52
C GLY A 105 1.84 17.26 2.87
N ARG A 106 0.92 18.17 3.26
CA ARG A 106 1.26 19.52 3.74
C ARG A 106 1.96 19.52 5.10
N LEU A 107 1.89 18.42 5.85
CA LEU A 107 2.64 18.22 7.09
C LEU A 107 3.98 17.50 6.85
N GLY A 108 4.30 17.17 5.58
CA GLY A 108 5.54 16.49 5.22
C GLY A 108 5.45 14.97 5.22
N LEU A 109 4.26 14.38 5.37
CA LEU A 109 4.09 12.93 5.29
C LEU A 109 4.01 12.48 3.83
N VAL A 110 4.89 11.57 3.45
CA VAL A 110 4.87 10.81 2.19
C VAL A 110 4.37 9.40 2.52
N ILE A 111 3.46 8.84 1.71
CA ILE A 111 2.91 7.49 1.95
C ILE A 111 3.30 6.46 0.90
N HIS A 112 3.85 6.88 -0.21
CA HIS A 112 4.51 6.06 -1.22
C HIS A 112 5.57 6.91 -1.94
N SER A 113 6.69 6.31 -2.31
CA SER A 113 7.77 7.05 -2.97
C SER A 113 7.65 6.99 -4.49
N THR A 114 7.44 5.80 -5.06
CA THR A 114 7.49 5.61 -6.53
C THR A 114 6.45 4.65 -7.08
N ALA A 115 5.92 3.72 -6.28
CA ALA A 115 5.09 2.60 -6.74
C ALA A 115 3.61 2.81 -6.36
N GLY A 116 2.97 3.82 -6.95
CA GLY A 116 1.56 4.13 -6.69
C GLY A 116 0.56 3.26 -7.46
N TYR A 117 1.00 2.48 -8.46
CA TYR A 117 0.11 1.60 -9.22
C TYR A 117 -0.21 0.32 -8.44
N VAL A 118 -1.49 -0.05 -8.47
CA VAL A 118 -2.02 -1.33 -7.97
C VAL A 118 -2.59 -2.05 -9.17
N ASP A 119 -1.93 -3.12 -9.58
CA ASP A 119 -2.24 -3.82 -10.82
C ASP A 119 -3.62 -4.49 -10.79
N PRO A 120 -4.26 -4.66 -11.96
CA PRO A 120 -5.50 -5.43 -12.11
C PRO A 120 -5.30 -6.86 -11.59
N GLY A 121 -6.27 -7.37 -10.83
CA GLY A 121 -6.20 -8.70 -10.22
C GLY A 121 -5.47 -8.73 -8.86
N PHE A 122 -4.89 -7.61 -8.40
CA PHE A 122 -4.31 -7.55 -7.06
C PHE A 122 -5.33 -7.87 -5.98
N ARG A 123 -4.90 -8.66 -5.00
CA ARG A 123 -5.63 -8.92 -3.77
C ARG A 123 -4.69 -8.81 -2.58
N GLY A 124 -5.13 -8.13 -1.53
CA GLY A 124 -4.40 -7.98 -0.27
C GLY A 124 -4.48 -6.56 0.29
N ARG A 125 -3.74 -6.31 1.35
CA ARG A 125 -3.53 -4.97 1.91
C ARG A 125 -2.38 -4.29 1.16
N LEU A 126 -2.47 -2.98 0.94
CA LEU A 126 -1.37 -2.25 0.29
C LEU A 126 -0.29 -1.94 1.32
N THR A 127 0.96 -2.27 0.99
CA THR A 127 2.10 -1.77 1.75
C THR A 127 2.32 -0.30 1.42
N LEU A 128 2.45 0.52 2.46
CA LEU A 128 2.70 1.96 2.40
C LEU A 128 4.18 2.23 2.69
N GLU A 129 4.81 3.09 1.89
CA GLU A 129 6.20 3.52 2.04
C GLU A 129 6.22 4.87 2.76
N LEU A 130 6.09 4.83 4.09
CA LEU A 130 5.91 6.01 4.93
C LEU A 130 7.23 6.72 5.16
N SER A 131 7.28 8.02 4.87
CA SER A 131 8.46 8.86 5.12
C SER A 131 8.06 10.22 5.67
N ASN A 132 8.84 10.72 6.62
CA ASN A 132 8.68 12.03 7.22
C ASN A 132 9.72 13.01 6.64
N ALA A 133 9.27 13.88 5.74
CA ALA A 133 10.08 14.95 5.15
C ALA A 133 10.04 16.26 5.97
N ALA A 134 9.28 16.30 7.08
CA ALA A 134 9.24 17.45 7.97
C ALA A 134 10.39 17.46 8.98
N GLY A 135 10.62 18.60 9.62
CA GLY A 135 11.63 18.76 10.68
C GLY A 135 11.15 18.36 12.09
N MET A 136 9.93 17.82 12.22
CA MET A 136 9.32 17.41 13.50
C MET A 136 8.76 15.99 13.39
N PRO A 137 8.69 15.23 14.49
CA PRO A 137 8.04 13.92 14.50
C PRO A 137 6.56 14.02 14.08
N ILE A 138 6.10 13.05 13.30
CA ILE A 138 4.70 12.90 12.90
C ILE A 138 4.10 11.72 13.66
N LEU A 139 2.94 11.93 14.29
CA LEU A 139 2.20 10.88 14.96
C LEU A 139 1.23 10.21 13.97
N LEU A 140 1.39 8.91 13.79
CA LEU A 140 0.56 8.10 12.90
C LEU A 140 -0.36 7.21 13.76
N TYR A 141 -1.65 7.51 13.74
CA TYR A 141 -2.65 6.77 14.53
C TYR A 141 -3.26 5.63 13.69
N PRO A 142 -3.37 4.40 14.22
CA PRO A 142 -4.17 3.36 13.60
C PRO A 142 -5.59 3.84 13.29
N GLY A 143 -6.13 3.43 12.15
CA GLY A 143 -7.48 3.83 11.70
C GLY A 143 -7.58 5.24 11.09
N MET A 144 -6.52 6.08 11.14
CA MET A 144 -6.55 7.37 10.47
C MET A 144 -6.60 7.21 8.96
N LYS A 145 -7.29 8.12 8.26
CA LYS A 145 -7.27 8.18 6.79
C LYS A 145 -5.88 8.60 6.34
N ILE A 146 -5.13 7.67 5.76
CA ILE A 146 -3.72 7.86 5.42
C ILE A 146 -3.51 8.18 3.93
N GLY A 147 -4.30 7.58 3.07
CA GLY A 147 -4.20 7.72 1.63
C GLY A 147 -5.55 7.66 0.94
N GLN A 148 -5.53 7.72 -0.37
CA GLN A 148 -6.68 7.54 -1.23
C GLN A 148 -6.32 6.71 -2.46
N LEU A 149 -7.24 5.88 -2.91
CA LEU A 149 -7.09 5.03 -4.07
C LEU A 149 -8.00 5.54 -5.18
N SER A 150 -7.44 6.07 -6.25
CA SER A 150 -8.16 6.34 -7.50
C SER A 150 -8.21 5.05 -8.32
N LEU A 151 -9.30 4.85 -9.03
CA LEU A 151 -9.53 3.67 -9.87
C LEU A 151 -9.65 4.09 -11.34
N LEU A 152 -8.93 3.39 -12.20
CA LEU A 152 -8.86 3.71 -13.63
C LEU A 152 -9.34 2.47 -14.44
N GLN A 153 -10.36 2.69 -15.25
CA GLN A 153 -10.82 1.68 -16.20
C GLN A 153 -9.80 1.50 -17.31
N MET A 154 -9.37 0.27 -17.54
CA MET A 154 -8.53 -0.11 -18.67
C MET A 154 -9.36 -0.22 -19.96
N THR A 155 -8.73 -0.10 -21.10
CA THR A 155 -9.35 -0.24 -22.43
C THR A 155 -9.81 -1.68 -22.72
N THR A 156 -9.08 -2.66 -22.18
CA THR A 156 -9.40 -4.09 -22.18
C THR A 156 -9.03 -4.68 -20.83
N ALA A 157 -9.54 -5.85 -20.50
CA ALA A 157 -9.03 -6.62 -19.35
C ALA A 157 -7.59 -7.07 -19.61
N ALA A 158 -6.83 -7.25 -18.52
CA ALA A 158 -5.49 -7.80 -18.60
C ALA A 158 -5.55 -9.29 -18.98
N ASP A 159 -4.78 -9.70 -19.98
CA ASP A 159 -4.66 -11.12 -20.35
C ASP A 159 -4.02 -11.94 -19.23
N ARG A 160 -3.14 -11.31 -18.45
CA ARG A 160 -2.44 -11.90 -17.31
C ARG A 160 -2.54 -10.97 -16.11
N PRO A 161 -3.65 -11.02 -15.33
CA PRO A 161 -3.80 -10.20 -14.14
C PRO A 161 -2.73 -10.50 -13.09
N TYR A 162 -2.48 -9.56 -12.20
CA TYR A 162 -1.56 -9.73 -11.08
C TYR A 162 -1.92 -10.98 -10.25
N GLY A 163 -0.93 -11.81 -9.97
CA GLY A 163 -1.12 -13.12 -9.34
C GLY A 163 -1.22 -14.28 -10.33
N SER A 164 -1.23 -14.05 -11.65
CA SER A 164 -1.10 -15.12 -12.65
C SER A 164 0.23 -15.84 -12.48
N GLY A 165 0.21 -17.19 -12.49
CA GLY A 165 1.28 -18.04 -11.98
C GLY A 165 2.68 -17.81 -12.56
N ASP A 166 2.80 -17.31 -13.80
CA ASP A 166 4.07 -17.05 -14.48
C ASP A 166 4.46 -15.56 -14.55
N LEU A 167 3.67 -14.67 -13.93
CA LEU A 167 3.90 -13.22 -13.96
C LEU A 167 4.98 -12.76 -12.96
N GLY A 168 5.37 -13.60 -12.00
CA GLY A 168 6.31 -13.22 -10.95
C GLY A 168 5.77 -12.20 -9.95
N SER A 169 4.46 -12.19 -9.73
CA SER A 169 3.78 -11.31 -8.78
C SER A 169 4.28 -11.58 -7.35
N LYS A 170 4.95 -10.59 -6.73
CA LYS A 170 5.67 -10.80 -5.47
C LYS A 170 4.81 -10.63 -4.22
N TYR A 171 3.69 -9.88 -4.33
CA TYR A 171 2.96 -9.37 -3.17
C TYR A 171 1.48 -9.73 -3.16
N GLN A 172 1.07 -10.73 -3.95
CA GLN A 172 -0.31 -11.20 -3.98
C GLN A 172 -0.69 -11.84 -2.63
N GLY A 173 -1.82 -11.41 -2.08
CA GLY A 173 -2.34 -11.94 -0.82
C GLY A 173 -1.62 -11.44 0.44
N GLN A 174 -0.84 -10.36 0.37
CA GLN A 174 -0.18 -9.81 1.56
C GLN A 174 -1.20 -9.25 2.56
N ASP A 175 -0.96 -9.51 3.86
CA ASP A 175 -1.83 -9.08 4.96
C ASP A 175 -1.13 -8.10 5.92
N GLU A 176 0.20 -8.14 6.00
CA GLU A 176 1.02 -7.25 6.83
C GLU A 176 1.98 -6.41 5.98
N PRO A 177 2.60 -5.34 6.53
CA PRO A 177 3.63 -4.61 5.81
C PRO A 177 4.72 -5.58 5.36
N THR A 178 4.85 -5.78 4.05
CA THR A 178 5.73 -6.79 3.49
C THR A 178 7.07 -6.19 3.12
N ALA A 179 8.15 -6.78 3.61
CA ALA A 179 9.51 -6.39 3.24
C ALA A 179 9.77 -6.58 1.74
N SER A 180 10.75 -5.84 1.20
CA SER A 180 11.10 -5.95 -0.22
C SER A 180 11.50 -7.37 -0.60
N ARG A 181 10.98 -7.84 -1.74
CA ARG A 181 11.34 -9.10 -2.40
C ARG A 181 12.11 -8.84 -3.70
N SER A 182 12.87 -7.75 -3.77
CA SER A 182 13.65 -7.36 -4.96
C SER A 182 14.65 -8.45 -5.39
N HIS A 183 15.24 -9.19 -4.45
CA HIS A 183 16.17 -10.28 -4.73
C HIS A 183 15.59 -11.37 -5.66
N LEU A 184 14.26 -11.50 -5.74
CA LEU A 184 13.62 -12.45 -6.66
C LEU A 184 13.84 -12.10 -8.13
N ASP A 185 14.07 -10.83 -8.47
CA ASP A 185 14.34 -10.40 -9.86
C ASP A 185 15.74 -10.81 -10.34
N PHE A 186 16.62 -11.18 -9.40
CA PHE A 186 18.01 -11.56 -9.69
C PHE A 186 18.25 -13.08 -9.59
N ARG A 187 17.22 -13.85 -9.25
CA ARG A 187 17.30 -15.32 -9.33
C ARG A 187 17.31 -15.69 -10.80
N THR A 188 18.51 -15.92 -11.36
CA THR A 188 18.68 -16.50 -12.70
C THR A 188 17.97 -17.85 -12.75
N GLY A 189 17.14 -18.03 -13.78
CA GLY A 189 16.14 -19.09 -13.89
C GLY A 189 16.62 -20.49 -13.56
N SER A 190 15.74 -21.21 -12.93
CA SER A 190 15.63 -22.65 -13.00
C SER A 190 14.69 -23.03 -14.13
#